data_1d59a139d0ff4b7d08c520f87f0a7ed2
#
_entry.id   1d59a139d0ff4b7d08c520f87f0a7ed2
#
_cell.length_a   1.000
_cell.length_b   1.000
_cell.length_c   1.000
_cell.angle_alpha   90.00
_cell.angle_beta   90.00
_cell.angle_gamma   90.00
#
_symmetry.space_group_name_H-M   'P 1'
#
loop_
_entity.id
_entity.type
_entity.pdbx_description
1 polymer ?
#
loop_
_entity_poly.entity_id
_entity_poly.type
_entity_poly.pdbx_seq_one_letter_code
_entity_poly.pdbx_strand_id
1 'polypeptide(L)'
;ETISANRLTHSPGKGNVVSEHLISHSLRSLCPVTAQPDWGSLSIRYTGQPIDHASVSAYLSAYRSHQGFHEQCVDQIYTDLMTLAPASLQVVAFYQRRGGVDITPWRSTEPLSPDPQRLGRQ
;
A
#
# COMPACT_ATOMS: atom_id res chain seq x y z
N GLU A 1 -12.78 12.91 2.59
CA GLU A 1 -11.33 13.11 2.64
C GLU A 1 -10.70 12.70 1.32
N THR A 2 -9.81 13.52 0.78
CA THR A 2 -9.22 13.27 -0.54
C THR A 2 -7.91 12.49 -0.38
N ILE A 3 -7.73 11.48 -1.23
CA ILE A 3 -6.45 10.78 -1.31
C ILE A 3 -5.42 11.72 -1.91
N SER A 4 -4.28 11.89 -1.23
CA SER A 4 -3.26 12.83 -1.70
C SER A 4 -1.87 12.30 -1.35
N ALA A 5 -1.00 12.21 -2.37
CA ALA A 5 0.40 11.85 -2.17
C ALA A 5 1.13 12.86 -1.28
N ASN A 6 0.63 14.07 -1.18
CA ASN A 6 1.26 15.12 -0.35
C ASN A 6 1.24 14.78 1.14
N ARG A 7 0.44 13.82 1.55
CA ARG A 7 0.45 13.35 2.94
C ARG A 7 1.64 12.48 3.26
N LEU A 8 2.28 11.90 2.25
CA LEU A 8 3.42 11.01 2.43
C LEU A 8 4.68 11.83 2.57
N THR A 9 5.46 11.55 3.61
CA THR A 9 6.69 12.28 3.90
C THR A 9 7.78 11.33 4.37
N HIS A 10 9.03 11.80 4.26
CA HIS A 10 10.16 11.09 4.85
C HIS A 10 10.24 11.39 6.34
N SER A 11 10.88 10.48 7.08
CA SER A 11 11.19 10.71 8.49
C SER A 11 12.13 11.89 8.64
N PRO A 12 11.91 12.77 9.64
CA PRO A 12 12.72 13.98 9.77
C PRO A 12 14.20 13.67 10.01
N GLY A 13 15.07 14.50 9.42
CA GLY A 13 16.47 14.53 9.73
C GLY A 13 17.28 13.32 9.28
N LYS A 14 16.76 12.51 8.38
CA LYS A 14 17.46 11.29 7.98
C LYS A 14 18.03 11.41 6.58
N GLY A 15 19.27 10.95 6.43
CA GLY A 15 19.91 10.86 5.14
C GLY A 15 20.31 9.44 4.76
N ASN A 16 20.12 8.49 5.65
CA ASN A 16 20.56 7.11 5.43
C ASN A 16 19.52 6.33 4.67
N VAL A 17 19.99 5.50 3.73
CA VAL A 17 19.12 4.57 3.01
C VAL A 17 18.84 3.37 3.90
N VAL A 18 17.57 2.98 3.95
CA VAL A 18 17.14 1.82 4.73
C VAL A 18 16.33 0.88 3.82
N SER A 19 16.22 -0.36 4.24
CA SER A 19 15.28 -1.32 3.66
C SER A 19 14.29 -1.66 4.75
N GLU A 20 13.01 -1.38 4.49
CA GLU A 20 11.95 -1.61 5.47
C GLU A 20 10.82 -2.40 4.86
N HIS A 21 10.13 -3.12 5.72
CA HIS A 21 8.89 -3.81 5.37
C HIS A 21 7.80 -3.30 6.32
N LEU A 22 6.88 -2.54 5.77
CA LEU A 22 5.76 -1.99 6.54
C LEU A 22 4.52 -2.81 6.27
N ILE A 23 3.78 -3.11 7.32
CA ILE A 23 2.53 -3.87 7.21
C ILE A 23 1.42 -3.07 7.89
N SER A 24 0.32 -2.89 7.18
CA SER A 24 -0.88 -2.28 7.73
C SER A 24 -2.03 -3.27 7.60
N HIS A 25 -2.77 -3.47 8.70
CA HIS A 25 -3.92 -4.37 8.71
C HIS A 25 -5.24 -3.62 8.63
N SER A 26 -5.19 -2.31 8.39
CA SER A 26 -6.37 -1.47 8.42
C SER A 26 -6.71 -0.85 7.07
N LEU A 27 -6.21 -1.42 5.98
CA LEU A 27 -6.59 -0.95 4.66
C LEU A 27 -8.06 -1.25 4.42
N ARG A 28 -8.79 -0.22 4.01
CA ARG A 28 -10.22 -0.34 3.73
C ARG A 28 -10.56 0.55 2.56
N SER A 29 -11.36 0.05 1.65
CA SER A 29 -11.93 0.84 0.57
C SER A 29 -13.37 0.37 0.33
N LEU A 30 -14.10 1.13 -0.47
CA LEU A 30 -15.49 0.78 -0.79
C LEU A 30 -15.54 0.17 -2.17
N CYS A 31 -16.28 -0.92 -2.30
CA CYS A 31 -16.51 -1.55 -3.59
C CYS A 31 -17.27 -0.57 -4.50
N PRO A 32 -16.79 -0.29 -5.72
CA PRO A 32 -17.46 0.68 -6.59
C PRO A 32 -18.84 0.24 -7.06
N VAL A 33 -19.16 -1.05 -6.96
CA VAL A 33 -20.48 -1.56 -7.39
C VAL A 33 -21.48 -1.53 -6.25
N THR A 34 -21.09 -1.98 -5.06
CA THR A 34 -22.02 -2.13 -3.93
C THR A 34 -21.84 -1.10 -2.84
N ALA A 35 -20.75 -0.33 -2.87
CA ALA A 35 -20.36 0.60 -1.82
C ALA A 35 -20.16 -0.06 -0.46
N GLN A 36 -19.96 -1.37 -0.43
CA GLN A 36 -19.66 -2.09 0.81
C GLN A 36 -18.16 -2.08 1.06
N PRO A 37 -17.74 -2.09 2.34
CA PRO A 37 -16.32 -2.02 2.65
C PRO A 37 -15.59 -3.31 2.31
N ASP A 38 -14.42 -3.16 1.71
CA ASP A 38 -13.46 -4.23 1.50
C ASP A 38 -12.28 -4.01 2.43
N TRP A 39 -12.03 -4.98 3.29
CA TRP A 39 -10.93 -4.91 4.25
C TRP A 39 -9.74 -5.70 3.75
N GLY A 40 -8.55 -5.20 4.03
CA GLY A 40 -7.35 -5.89 3.62
C GLY A 40 -6.15 -5.49 4.45
N SER A 41 -5.06 -6.20 4.21
CA SER A 41 -3.74 -5.89 4.75
C SER A 41 -2.87 -5.40 3.61
N LEU A 42 -2.00 -4.45 3.92
CA LEU A 42 -1.09 -3.87 2.94
C LEU A 42 0.34 -4.17 3.36
N SER A 43 1.13 -4.66 2.41
CA SER A 43 2.56 -4.89 2.60
C SER A 43 3.31 -3.93 1.71
N ILE A 44 4.20 -3.14 2.30
CA ILE A 44 5.05 -2.19 1.58
C ILE A 44 6.49 -2.54 1.90
N ARG A 45 7.25 -2.93 0.88
CA ARG A 45 8.68 -3.15 0.99
C ARG A 45 9.40 -2.11 0.17
N TYR A 46 10.37 -1.42 0.75
CA TYR A 46 11.10 -0.41 0.01
C TYR A 46 12.53 -0.32 0.48
N THR A 47 13.37 0.19 -0.40
CA THR A 47 14.73 0.61 -0.10
C THR A 47 14.85 2.07 -0.50
N GLY A 48 15.26 2.92 0.42
CA GLY A 48 15.38 4.35 0.18
C GLY A 48 15.49 5.12 1.48
N GLN A 49 15.27 6.42 1.40
CA GLN A 49 15.24 7.22 2.61
C GLN A 49 14.06 6.79 3.48
N PRO A 50 14.23 6.79 4.81
CA PRO A 50 13.17 6.34 5.70
C PRO A 50 11.87 7.13 5.49
N ILE A 51 10.78 6.41 5.36
CA ILE A 51 9.45 7.00 5.20
C ILE A 51 8.82 7.16 6.59
N ASP A 52 8.18 8.29 6.84
CA ASP A 52 7.49 8.52 8.10
C ASP A 52 6.26 7.61 8.19
N HIS A 53 6.26 6.69 9.15
CA HIS A 53 5.20 5.70 9.28
C HIS A 53 3.85 6.35 9.60
N ALA A 54 3.84 7.42 10.37
CA ALA A 54 2.60 8.13 10.67
C ALA A 54 2.00 8.76 9.42
N SER A 55 2.86 9.21 8.48
CA SER A 55 2.37 9.78 7.23
C SER A 55 1.71 8.70 6.36
N VAL A 56 2.23 7.48 6.39
CA VAL A 56 1.62 6.37 5.66
C VAL A 56 0.23 6.06 6.23
N SER A 57 0.11 6.01 7.56
CA SER A 57 -1.17 5.77 8.20
C SER A 57 -2.19 6.86 7.85
N ALA A 58 -1.77 8.13 7.88
CA ALA A 58 -2.64 9.24 7.52
C ALA A 58 -3.07 9.16 6.06
N TYR A 59 -2.14 8.81 5.18
CA TYR A 59 -2.43 8.64 3.76
C TYR A 59 -3.46 7.53 3.54
N LEU A 60 -3.27 6.38 4.18
CA LEU A 60 -4.15 5.24 3.99
C LEU A 60 -5.55 5.49 4.53
N SER A 61 -5.68 6.37 5.53
CA SER A 61 -6.99 6.66 6.10
C SER A 61 -7.96 7.25 5.09
N ALA A 62 -7.45 7.90 4.05
CA ALA A 62 -8.30 8.49 3.02
C ALA A 62 -9.00 7.44 2.16
N TYR A 63 -8.52 6.20 2.17
CA TYR A 63 -9.17 5.14 1.41
C TYR A 63 -10.45 4.62 2.04
N ARG A 64 -10.73 4.99 3.28
CA ARG A 64 -11.91 4.47 3.98
C ARG A 64 -13.22 4.78 3.28
N SER A 65 -13.30 5.91 2.60
CA SER A 65 -14.50 6.30 1.86
C SER A 65 -14.26 6.32 0.36
N HIS A 66 -13.11 5.85 -0.09
CA HIS A 66 -12.77 5.83 -1.51
C HIS A 66 -13.41 4.61 -2.18
N GLN A 67 -14.13 4.84 -3.29
CA GLN A 67 -14.66 3.77 -4.10
C GLN A 67 -13.67 3.45 -5.21
N GLY A 68 -13.17 2.22 -5.21
CA GLY A 68 -12.21 1.79 -6.22
C GLY A 68 -12.03 0.29 -6.20
N PHE A 69 -11.63 -0.26 -7.33
CA PHE A 69 -11.27 -1.65 -7.40
C PHE A 69 -9.93 -1.89 -6.71
N HIS A 70 -9.70 -3.13 -6.28
CA HIS A 70 -8.50 -3.48 -5.52
C HIS A 70 -7.23 -3.12 -6.28
N GLU A 71 -7.18 -3.46 -7.57
CA GLU A 71 -6.01 -3.16 -8.39
C GLU A 71 -5.79 -1.66 -8.54
N GLN A 72 -6.87 -0.88 -8.63
CA GLN A 72 -6.76 0.57 -8.72
C GLN A 72 -6.20 1.17 -7.44
N CYS A 73 -6.60 0.62 -6.29
CA CYS A 73 -6.09 1.10 -5.01
C CYS A 73 -4.59 0.83 -4.90
N VAL A 74 -4.13 -0.36 -5.29
CA VAL A 74 -2.71 -0.71 -5.25
C VAL A 74 -1.93 0.16 -6.23
N ASP A 75 -2.44 0.38 -7.44
CA ASP A 75 -1.79 1.25 -8.41
C ASP A 75 -1.63 2.67 -7.87
N GLN A 76 -2.66 3.19 -7.23
CA GLN A 76 -2.61 4.54 -6.67
C GLN A 76 -1.61 4.63 -5.52
N ILE A 77 -1.64 3.66 -4.62
CA ILE A 77 -0.71 3.62 -3.49
C ILE A 77 0.73 3.52 -4.00
N TYR A 78 0.98 2.65 -4.96
CA TYR A 78 2.31 2.49 -5.55
C TYR A 78 2.79 3.80 -6.19
N THR A 79 1.94 4.42 -7.00
CA THR A 79 2.27 5.66 -7.69
C THR A 79 2.57 6.78 -6.68
N ASP A 80 1.76 6.88 -5.64
CA ASP A 80 1.93 7.93 -4.64
C ASP A 80 3.20 7.70 -3.82
N LEU A 81 3.51 6.46 -3.45
CA LEU A 81 4.75 6.17 -2.74
C LEU A 81 5.99 6.42 -3.60
N MET A 82 5.87 6.23 -4.92
CA MET A 82 6.99 6.53 -5.82
C MET A 82 7.34 8.02 -5.85
N THR A 83 6.44 8.89 -5.42
CA THR A 83 6.79 10.32 -5.31
C THR A 83 7.87 10.58 -4.26
N LEU A 84 8.08 9.64 -3.34
CA LEU A 84 9.17 9.73 -2.35
C LEU A 84 10.51 9.22 -2.91
N ALA A 85 10.54 8.82 -4.16
CA ALA A 85 11.73 8.41 -4.90
C ALA A 85 12.54 7.28 -4.22
N PRO A 86 11.90 6.18 -3.81
CA PRO A 86 12.66 5.05 -3.29
C PRO A 86 13.48 4.40 -4.40
N ALA A 87 14.60 3.77 -4.02
CA ALA A 87 15.42 3.02 -4.96
C ALA A 87 14.68 1.76 -5.45
N SER A 88 13.88 1.15 -4.57
CA SER A 88 13.01 0.04 -4.96
C SER A 88 11.74 0.12 -4.12
N LEU A 89 10.66 -0.41 -4.67
CA LEU A 89 9.36 -0.38 -4.00
C LEU A 89 8.53 -1.58 -4.45
N GLN A 90 7.89 -2.22 -3.49
CA GLN A 90 6.94 -3.29 -3.75
C GLN A 90 5.72 -3.07 -2.87
N VAL A 91 4.54 -3.06 -3.47
CA VAL A 91 3.28 -2.88 -2.76
C VAL A 91 2.40 -4.08 -3.07
N VAL A 92 1.95 -4.77 -2.04
CA VAL A 92 1.06 -5.93 -2.14
C VAL A 92 -0.10 -5.72 -1.19
N ALA A 93 -1.30 -5.90 -1.68
CA ALA A 93 -2.50 -5.84 -0.84
C ALA A 93 -3.15 -7.21 -0.79
N PHE A 94 -3.55 -7.63 0.41
CA PHE A 94 -4.20 -8.91 0.64
C PHE A 94 -5.63 -8.62 1.08
N TYR A 95 -6.57 -8.72 0.15
CA TYR A 95 -7.98 -8.46 0.43
C TYR A 95 -8.71 -9.74 0.74
N GLN A 96 -9.54 -9.69 1.78
CA GLN A 96 -10.48 -10.77 2.04
C GLN A 96 -11.73 -10.55 1.20
N ARG A 97 -12.17 -11.62 0.54
CA ARG A 97 -13.40 -11.57 -0.24
C ARG A 97 -14.47 -12.41 0.40
N ARG A 98 -15.69 -11.98 0.18
CA ARG A 98 -16.83 -12.80 0.53
C ARG A 98 -16.85 -14.01 -0.41
N GLY A 99 -17.17 -15.17 0.12
CA GLY A 99 -17.17 -16.40 -0.63
C GLY A 99 -15.84 -17.11 -0.66
N GLY A 100 -14.83 -16.60 0.07
CA GLY A 100 -13.60 -17.34 0.31
C GLY A 100 -12.52 -17.24 -0.75
N VAL A 101 -12.67 -16.34 -1.72
CA VAL A 101 -11.63 -16.13 -2.74
C VAL A 101 -10.89 -14.84 -2.42
N ASP A 102 -9.59 -14.97 -2.17
CA ASP A 102 -8.75 -13.82 -1.86
C ASP A 102 -8.24 -13.17 -3.14
N ILE A 103 -8.10 -11.85 -3.10
CA ILE A 103 -7.48 -11.08 -4.18
C ILE A 103 -6.20 -10.48 -3.64
N THR A 104 -5.10 -10.63 -4.41
CA THR A 104 -3.79 -10.16 -4.00
C THR A 104 -3.15 -9.33 -5.13
N PRO A 105 -3.65 -8.12 -5.38
CA PRO A 105 -3.01 -7.25 -6.37
C PRO A 105 -1.68 -6.73 -5.85
N TRP A 106 -0.74 -6.49 -6.79
CA TRP A 106 0.59 -6.02 -6.42
C TRP A 106 1.20 -5.17 -7.51
N ARG A 107 2.14 -4.31 -7.11
CA ARG A 107 3.00 -3.53 -8.00
C ARG A 107 4.40 -3.51 -7.44
N SER A 108 5.40 -3.51 -8.32
CA SER A 108 6.79 -3.56 -7.89
C SER A 108 7.68 -2.88 -8.92
N THR A 109 8.76 -2.24 -8.43
CA THR A 109 9.81 -1.73 -9.31
C THR A 109 10.68 -2.85 -9.86
N GLU A 110 10.64 -4.02 -9.21
CA GLU A 110 11.41 -5.18 -9.67
C GLU A 110 10.70 -5.86 -10.82
N PRO A 111 11.44 -6.42 -11.78
CA PRO A 111 10.82 -7.07 -12.93
C PRO A 111 10.17 -8.43 -12.58
N LEU A 112 10.52 -9.01 -11.43
CA LEU A 112 10.02 -10.32 -11.03
C LEU A 112 8.74 -10.17 -10.24
N SER A 113 7.79 -11.08 -10.51
CA SER A 113 6.57 -11.14 -9.71
C SER A 113 6.90 -11.54 -8.28
N PRO A 114 6.32 -10.86 -7.27
CA PRO A 114 6.44 -11.37 -5.92
C PRO A 114 5.69 -12.67 -5.77
N ASP A 115 6.19 -13.52 -4.88
CA ASP A 115 5.50 -14.76 -4.52
C ASP A 115 4.53 -14.43 -3.39
N PRO A 116 3.21 -14.46 -3.63
CA PRO A 116 2.24 -14.12 -2.60
C PRO A 116 2.33 -14.99 -1.36
N GLN A 117 2.68 -16.25 -1.52
CA GLN A 117 2.82 -17.14 -0.37
C GLN A 117 3.99 -16.74 0.51
N ARG A 118 5.11 -16.37 -0.09
CA ARG A 118 6.26 -15.90 0.68
C ARG A 118 5.96 -14.60 1.38
N LEU A 119 5.30 -13.69 0.69
CA LEU A 119 4.95 -12.40 1.27
C LEU A 119 3.95 -12.55 2.41
N GLY A 120 3.00 -13.44 2.26
CA GLY A 120 1.97 -13.64 3.27
C GLY A 120 2.47 -14.22 4.58
N ARG A 121 3.67 -14.76 4.59
CA ARG A 121 4.27 -15.34 5.80
C ARG A 121 5.08 -14.35 6.61
N GLN A 122 5.17 -13.17 6.15
CA GLN A 122 6.06 -12.20 6.78
C GLN A 122 5.36 -11.23 7.68
#